data_d81e5efbf4eacbbc436aabbb960553f4
#
_entry.id   d81e5efbf4eacbbc436aabbb960553f4
#
_cell.length_a   1.000
_cell.length_b   1.000
_cell.length_c   1.000
_cell.angle_alpha   90.00
_cell.angle_beta   90.00
_cell.angle_gamma   90.00
#
_symmetry.space_group_name_H-M   'P 1'
#
loop_
_entity.id
_entity.type
_entity.pdbx_description
1 polymer ?
#
loop_
_entity_poly.entity_id
_entity_poly.type
_entity_poly.pdbx_seq_one_letter_code
_entity_poly.pdbx_strand_id
1 'polypeptide(L)'
;MNRLNEVKGKLIVSCQALPDEPLHSSFIMGRMAYAAFVGGASGIRANTVVDIQEIKKNVTLPIIGIIKEQYGDNQVYITPTMKEIDALVAEGVDVIAID
;
A
#
# COMPACT_ATOMS: atom_id res chain seq x y z
N MET A 1 -3.04 -9.89 -16.48
CA MET A 1 -4.32 -9.21 -16.38
C MET A 1 -4.18 -7.90 -15.61
N ASN A 2 -4.83 -6.88 -16.09
CA ASN A 2 -4.74 -5.57 -15.46
C ASN A 2 -5.91 -5.36 -14.50
N ARG A 3 -5.63 -5.39 -13.19
CA ARG A 3 -6.66 -5.20 -12.17
C ARG A 3 -7.05 -3.73 -11.97
N LEU A 4 -6.39 -2.83 -12.71
CA LEU A 4 -6.74 -1.41 -12.64
C LEU A 4 -8.21 -1.17 -12.96
N ASN A 5 -8.78 -1.97 -13.87
CA ASN A 5 -10.19 -1.85 -14.21
C ASN A 5 -11.12 -2.17 -13.04
N GLU A 6 -10.68 -2.97 -12.08
CA GLU A 6 -11.48 -3.32 -10.91
C GLU A 6 -11.66 -2.15 -9.96
N VAL A 7 -10.74 -1.17 -9.99
CA VAL A 7 -10.79 -0.01 -9.10
C VAL A 7 -11.19 1.28 -9.81
N LYS A 8 -11.24 1.26 -11.14
CA LYS A 8 -11.56 2.47 -11.90
C LYS A 8 -12.95 2.98 -11.54
N GLY A 9 -13.02 4.24 -11.12
CA GLY A 9 -14.27 4.87 -10.73
C GLY A 9 -14.85 4.37 -9.42
N LYS A 10 -14.06 3.62 -8.61
CA LYS A 10 -14.52 3.03 -7.36
C LYS A 10 -13.67 3.53 -6.20
N LEU A 11 -14.06 3.15 -4.97
CA LEU A 11 -13.38 3.60 -3.76
C LEU A 11 -12.07 2.85 -3.53
N ILE A 12 -10.99 3.60 -3.39
CA ILE A 12 -9.69 3.09 -2.96
C ILE A 12 -9.40 3.68 -1.59
N VAL A 13 -9.10 2.82 -0.62
CA VAL A 13 -8.84 3.26 0.76
C VAL A 13 -7.34 3.16 1.04
N SER A 14 -6.78 4.24 1.57
CA SER A 14 -5.37 4.28 1.97
C SER A 14 -5.21 3.74 3.38
N CYS A 15 -4.41 2.68 3.53
CA CYS A 15 -4.11 2.07 4.82
C CYS A 15 -2.63 2.29 5.09
N GLN A 16 -2.29 3.40 5.73
CA GLN A 16 -0.91 3.80 5.98
C GLN A 16 -0.78 4.47 7.34
N ALA A 17 0.33 4.17 8.02
CA ALA A 17 0.71 4.87 9.25
C ALA A 17 2.23 4.95 9.31
N LEU A 18 2.76 6.15 9.49
CA LEU A 18 4.20 6.37 9.59
C LEU A 18 4.70 5.97 10.98
N PRO A 19 6.03 5.76 11.15
CA PRO A 19 6.56 5.24 12.43
C PRO A 19 6.22 6.05 13.66
N ASP A 20 5.97 7.35 13.52
CA ASP A 20 5.61 8.22 14.64
C ASP A 20 4.11 8.33 14.86
N GLU A 21 3.30 7.65 14.06
CA GLU A 21 1.85 7.72 14.19
C GLU A 21 1.31 6.61 15.10
N PRO A 22 0.21 6.86 15.83
CA PRO A 22 -0.30 5.91 16.84
C PRO A 22 -0.68 4.54 16.28
N LEU A 23 -1.12 4.46 15.03
CA LEU A 23 -1.56 3.21 14.44
C LEU A 23 -0.46 2.47 13.67
N HIS A 24 0.80 2.89 13.82
CA HIS A 24 1.91 2.27 13.11
C HIS A 24 2.10 0.82 13.55
N SER A 25 1.58 -0.09 12.75
CA SER A 25 1.69 -1.54 12.95
C SER A 25 1.18 -2.24 11.70
N SER A 26 1.96 -3.17 11.19
CA SER A 26 1.53 -3.95 10.01
C SER A 26 0.27 -4.75 10.32
N PHE A 27 0.17 -5.30 11.55
CA PHE A 27 -1.04 -6.00 11.97
C PHE A 27 -2.26 -5.08 11.90
N ILE A 28 -2.12 -3.86 12.41
CA ILE A 28 -3.22 -2.88 12.40
C ILE A 28 -3.59 -2.52 10.96
N MET A 29 -2.60 -2.32 10.08
CA MET A 29 -2.87 -2.02 8.68
C MET A 29 -3.63 -3.15 8.00
N GLY A 30 -3.31 -4.39 8.32
CA GLY A 30 -4.06 -5.54 7.82
C GLY A 30 -5.52 -5.53 8.28
N ARG A 31 -5.76 -5.18 9.54
CA ARG A 31 -7.12 -5.07 10.08
C ARG A 31 -7.88 -3.90 9.46
N MET A 32 -7.19 -2.77 9.24
CA MET A 32 -7.80 -1.62 8.57
C MET A 32 -8.21 -1.97 7.13
N ALA A 33 -7.38 -2.71 6.42
CA ALA A 33 -7.70 -3.13 5.06
C ALA A 33 -8.92 -4.06 5.07
N TYR A 34 -9.01 -4.97 6.03
CA TYR A 34 -10.17 -5.84 6.16
C TYR A 34 -11.44 -5.03 6.44
N ALA A 35 -11.35 -4.06 7.34
CA ALA A 35 -12.49 -3.18 7.63
C ALA A 35 -12.92 -2.39 6.40
N ALA A 36 -11.94 -1.90 5.62
CA ALA A 36 -12.23 -1.18 4.38
C ALA A 36 -12.94 -2.09 3.37
N PHE A 37 -12.49 -3.34 3.26
CA PHE A 37 -13.13 -4.33 2.39
C PHE A 37 -14.59 -4.56 2.82
N VAL A 38 -14.82 -4.75 4.11
CA VAL A 38 -16.18 -4.94 4.64
C VAL A 38 -17.06 -3.72 4.34
N GLY A 39 -16.47 -2.53 4.38
CA GLY A 39 -17.16 -1.28 4.08
C GLY A 39 -17.38 -1.00 2.59
N GLY A 40 -16.87 -1.86 1.70
CA GLY A 40 -17.12 -1.72 0.27
C GLY A 40 -15.97 -1.17 -0.56
N ALA A 41 -14.76 -1.09 -0.01
CA ALA A 41 -13.60 -0.65 -0.79
C ALA A 41 -13.31 -1.62 -1.93
N SER A 42 -12.84 -1.07 -3.05
CA SER A 42 -12.49 -1.87 -4.23
C SER A 42 -10.98 -1.98 -4.44
N GLY A 43 -10.19 -1.25 -3.66
CA GLY A 43 -8.73 -1.32 -3.70
C GLY A 43 -8.13 -0.71 -2.46
N ILE A 44 -6.85 -1.03 -2.21
CA ILE A 44 -6.11 -0.56 -1.04
C ILE A 44 -4.82 0.09 -1.52
N ARG A 45 -4.51 1.27 -0.99
CA ARG A 45 -3.20 1.88 -1.16
C ARG A 45 -2.41 1.66 0.11
N ALA A 46 -1.24 1.04 -0.01
CA ALA A 46 -0.46 0.63 1.15
C ALA A 46 1.00 1.02 0.99
N ASN A 47 1.65 1.31 2.12
CA ASN A 47 3.05 1.70 2.20
C ASN A 47 3.85 0.57 2.85
N THR A 48 5.00 0.28 2.30
CA THR A 48 6.01 -0.69 2.73
C THR A 48 5.64 -2.15 2.47
N VAL A 49 6.69 -2.94 2.27
CA VAL A 49 6.55 -4.37 1.97
C VAL A 49 5.89 -5.11 3.12
N VAL A 50 6.26 -4.79 4.37
CA VAL A 50 5.72 -5.50 5.55
C VAL A 50 4.23 -5.30 5.66
N ASP A 51 3.76 -4.06 5.50
CA ASP A 51 2.33 -3.75 5.56
C ASP A 51 1.57 -4.43 4.42
N ILE A 52 2.14 -4.41 3.21
CA ILE A 52 1.52 -5.05 2.05
C ILE A 52 1.39 -6.55 2.28
N GLN A 53 2.42 -7.19 2.82
CA GLN A 53 2.37 -8.62 3.13
C GLN A 53 1.23 -8.94 4.11
N GLU A 54 1.09 -8.13 5.13
CA GLU A 54 0.04 -8.34 6.13
C GLU A 54 -1.35 -8.09 5.54
N ILE A 55 -1.49 -7.04 4.72
CA ILE A 55 -2.76 -6.73 4.06
C ILE A 55 -3.18 -7.88 3.16
N LYS A 56 -2.25 -8.46 2.42
CA LYS A 56 -2.55 -9.58 1.52
C LYS A 56 -3.04 -10.83 2.25
N LYS A 57 -2.72 -10.97 3.53
CA LYS A 57 -3.25 -12.07 4.34
C LYS A 57 -4.72 -11.86 4.70
N ASN A 58 -5.19 -10.63 4.66
CA ASN A 58 -6.54 -10.27 5.13
C ASN A 58 -7.53 -10.03 3.99
N VAL A 59 -7.06 -9.56 2.84
CA VAL A 59 -7.93 -9.23 1.70
C VAL A 59 -7.27 -9.63 0.38
N THR A 60 -8.11 -9.80 -0.65
CA THR A 60 -7.64 -10.10 -2.01
C THR A 60 -7.84 -8.93 -2.97
N LEU A 61 -8.12 -7.74 -2.45
CA LEU A 61 -8.34 -6.55 -3.28
C LEU A 61 -7.08 -6.14 -4.03
N PRO A 62 -7.21 -5.43 -5.16
CA PRO A 62 -6.06 -4.81 -5.82
C PRO A 62 -5.31 -3.90 -4.86
N ILE A 63 -3.97 -3.94 -4.93
CA ILE A 63 -3.11 -3.13 -4.06
C ILE A 63 -2.31 -2.16 -4.91
N ILE A 64 -2.39 -0.87 -4.55
CA ILE A 64 -1.50 0.17 -5.04
C ILE A 64 -0.39 0.30 -4.02
N GLY A 65 0.80 -0.16 -4.37
CA GLY A 65 1.93 -0.20 -3.45
C GLY A 65 2.81 1.04 -3.57
N ILE A 66 3.27 1.53 -2.43
CA ILE A 66 4.26 2.59 -2.37
C ILE A 66 5.30 2.26 -1.31
N ILE A 67 6.45 2.91 -1.38
CA ILE A 67 7.43 2.91 -0.30
C ILE A 67 7.85 4.36 -0.09
N LYS A 68 7.50 4.92 1.06
CA LYS A 68 7.93 6.26 1.44
C LYS A 68 9.34 6.20 2.00
N GLU A 69 10.23 7.02 1.46
CA GLU A 69 11.63 7.00 1.85
C GLU A 69 12.17 8.42 1.96
N GLN A 70 13.14 8.60 2.85
CA GLN A 70 13.79 9.88 3.10
C GLN A 70 15.26 9.76 2.75
N TYR A 71 15.71 10.55 1.76
CA TYR A 71 17.10 10.52 1.30
C TYR A 71 17.72 11.91 1.49
N GLY A 72 18.51 12.05 2.56
CA GLY A 72 19.49 13.11 2.72
C GLY A 72 19.00 14.56 2.93
N ASP A 73 17.87 14.95 2.38
CA ASP A 73 17.36 16.33 2.38
C ASP A 73 16.13 16.56 3.24
N ASN A 74 15.80 15.59 4.07
CA ASN A 74 14.63 15.62 4.96
C ASN A 74 13.27 15.64 4.25
N GLN A 75 13.25 15.47 2.93
CA GLN A 75 11.99 15.30 2.19
C GLN A 75 11.63 13.83 2.12
N VAL A 76 10.32 13.55 2.21
CA VAL A 76 9.79 12.20 2.00
C VAL A 76 9.44 12.04 0.53
N TYR A 77 9.99 10.99 -0.09
CA TYR A 77 9.69 10.64 -1.47
C TYR A 77 8.86 9.36 -1.52
N ILE A 78 8.03 9.21 -2.56
CA ILE A 78 7.21 8.03 -2.77
C ILE A 78 7.85 7.16 -3.84
N THR A 79 8.31 5.97 -3.46
CA THR A 79 8.92 4.98 -4.36
C THR A 79 10.02 5.60 -5.25
N PRO A 80 11.04 6.24 -4.63
CA PRO A 80 11.93 7.14 -5.40
C PRO A 80 13.01 6.46 -6.24
N THR A 81 13.34 5.20 -6.01
CA THR A 81 14.42 4.52 -6.74
C THR A 81 14.01 3.14 -7.21
N MET A 82 14.85 2.53 -8.06
CA MET A 82 14.59 1.16 -8.53
C MET A 82 14.61 0.15 -7.39
N LYS A 83 15.31 0.43 -6.30
CA LYS A 83 15.31 -0.44 -5.13
C LYS A 83 13.89 -0.63 -4.59
N GLU A 84 13.16 0.48 -4.43
CA GLU A 84 11.78 0.43 -3.94
C GLU A 84 10.83 -0.19 -4.97
N ILE A 85 11.02 0.12 -6.24
CA ILE A 85 10.21 -0.46 -7.32
C ILE A 85 10.39 -1.99 -7.34
N ASP A 86 11.64 -2.46 -7.26
CA ASP A 86 11.93 -3.89 -7.29
C ASP A 86 11.32 -4.61 -6.08
N ALA A 87 11.36 -3.98 -4.90
CA ALA A 87 10.76 -4.55 -3.69
C ALA A 87 9.24 -4.71 -3.85
N LEU A 88 8.57 -3.73 -4.43
CA LEU A 88 7.12 -3.78 -4.65
C LEU A 88 6.76 -4.80 -5.73
N VAL A 89 7.56 -4.91 -6.79
CA VAL A 89 7.36 -5.93 -7.82
C VAL A 89 7.46 -7.32 -7.21
N ALA A 90 8.45 -7.54 -6.34
CA ALA A 90 8.63 -8.82 -5.68
C ALA A 90 7.44 -9.20 -4.81
N GLU A 91 6.72 -8.23 -4.26
CA GLU A 91 5.52 -8.49 -3.46
C GLU A 91 4.26 -8.70 -4.30
N GLY A 92 4.34 -8.51 -5.61
CA GLY A 92 3.21 -8.76 -6.48
C GLY A 92 2.07 -7.77 -6.35
N VAL A 93 2.39 -6.49 -6.06
CA VAL A 93 1.35 -5.46 -6.03
C VAL A 93 0.82 -5.22 -7.44
N ASP A 94 -0.42 -4.76 -7.53
CA ASP A 94 -1.09 -4.58 -8.82
C ASP A 94 -0.69 -3.27 -9.51
N VAL A 95 -0.41 -2.22 -8.73
CA VAL A 95 0.00 -0.90 -9.23
C VAL A 95 1.08 -0.35 -8.31
N ILE A 96 2.11 0.27 -8.91
CA ILE A 96 3.15 0.95 -8.15
C ILE A 96 3.00 2.44 -8.38
N ALA A 97 2.84 3.20 -7.28
CA ALA A 97 2.75 4.66 -7.37
C ALA A 97 4.14 5.27 -7.16
N ILE A 98 4.50 6.19 -8.03
CA ILE A 98 5.80 6.86 -8.04
C ILE A 98 5.59 8.36 -7.96
N ASP A 99 6.45 9.02 -7.19
CA ASP A 99 6.44 10.48 -7.06
C ASP A 99 7.13 11.14 -8.24
#